data_ff21317a9515317e51a2eaa1fcebbc34
#
_entry.id   ff21317a9515317e51a2eaa1fcebbc34
#
_cell.length_a   1.000
_cell.length_b   1.000
_cell.length_c   1.000
_cell.angle_alpha   90.00
_cell.angle_beta   90.00
_cell.angle_gamma   90.00
#
_symmetry.space_group_name_H-M   'P 1'
#
loop_
_entity.id
_entity.type
_entity.pdbx_description
1 polymer ?
#
loop_
_entity_poly.entity_id
_entity_poly.type
_entity_poly.pdbx_seq_one_letter_code
_entity_poly.pdbx_strand_id
1 'polypeptide(L)'
;MLRNRFEGLAVASFELNQRNIKDLVAGQPHVRLCDLGCDDGQWTLEVARAAGATELHGVEIVVDRAKLARERGINAVVADLNRTLPYADGSFDLVHANQVIEHISDLDTFLSEIHRILRPGGMSLISTENGSSWHNIGAAVLGWQMFSLTNVSGKVGGLGNPLAIHRGESGMVASWTHKTIFNYRGLLEIQQVHGLRPMKVRGAGYHPLPPRVGRFDPRHAHLLAVLAVKE
;
A
#
# COMPACT_ATOMS: atom_id res chain seq x y z
N MET A 1 0.92 16.17 23.88
CA MET A 1 1.82 16.97 23.03
C MET A 1 2.66 16.12 22.09
N LEU A 2 3.44 15.13 22.56
CA LEU A 2 4.24 14.21 21.70
C LEU A 2 3.37 13.42 20.71
N ARG A 3 2.27 12.79 21.15
CA ARG A 3 1.37 12.01 20.30
C ARG A 3 0.83 12.85 19.13
N ASN A 4 0.31 14.04 19.38
CA ASN A 4 -0.21 14.94 18.32
C ASN A 4 0.86 15.33 17.30
N ARG A 5 2.13 15.43 17.73
CA ARG A 5 3.25 15.68 16.81
C ARG A 5 3.53 14.47 15.92
N PHE A 6 3.49 13.26 16.47
CA PHE A 6 3.63 12.03 15.68
C PHE A 6 2.47 11.86 14.69
N GLU A 7 1.23 12.11 15.11
CA GLU A 7 0.04 12.10 14.24
C GLU A 7 0.20 13.08 13.07
N GLY A 8 0.61 14.32 13.32
CA GLY A 8 0.85 15.31 12.27
C GLY A 8 1.95 14.89 11.28
N LEU A 9 3.03 14.27 11.77
CA LEU A 9 4.09 13.74 10.92
C LEU A 9 3.60 12.53 10.10
N ALA A 10 2.76 11.67 10.67
CA ALA A 10 2.17 10.55 9.96
C ALA A 10 1.27 11.03 8.81
N VAL A 11 0.35 11.96 9.08
CA VAL A 11 -0.51 12.57 8.05
C VAL A 11 0.33 13.16 6.90
N ALA A 12 1.34 13.98 7.22
CA ALA A 12 2.23 14.57 6.23
C ALA A 12 3.04 13.52 5.44
N SER A 13 3.34 12.37 6.06
CA SER A 13 4.00 11.24 5.40
C SER A 13 3.07 10.56 4.38
N PHE A 14 1.81 10.33 4.76
CA PHE A 14 0.80 9.79 3.84
C PHE A 14 0.55 10.72 2.65
N GLU A 15 0.40 12.02 2.88
CA GLU A 15 0.26 13.01 1.79
C GLU A 15 1.47 13.02 0.84
N LEU A 16 2.69 12.92 1.39
CA LEU A 16 3.89 12.82 0.57
C LEU A 16 3.95 11.51 -0.21
N ASN A 17 3.52 10.41 0.40
CA ASN A 17 3.42 9.11 -0.26
C ASN A 17 2.43 9.15 -1.43
N GLN A 18 1.28 9.76 -1.25
CA GLN A 18 0.30 9.96 -2.31
C GLN A 18 0.89 10.76 -3.49
N ARG A 19 1.67 11.81 -3.22
CA ARG A 19 2.41 12.54 -4.26
C ARG A 19 3.44 11.66 -4.95
N ASN A 20 4.22 10.89 -4.20
CA ASN A 20 5.20 9.96 -4.75
C ASN A 20 4.56 8.90 -5.66
N ILE A 21 3.39 8.35 -5.28
CA ILE A 21 2.61 7.41 -6.10
C ILE A 21 2.22 8.06 -7.42
N LYS A 22 1.61 9.24 -7.37
CA LYS A 22 1.23 9.99 -8.59
C LYS A 22 2.42 10.30 -9.49
N ASP A 23 3.54 10.72 -8.92
CA ASP A 23 4.78 10.99 -9.67
C ASP A 23 5.38 9.73 -10.32
N LEU A 24 5.22 8.56 -9.69
CA LEU A 24 5.75 7.29 -10.21
C LEU A 24 4.97 6.78 -11.43
N VAL A 25 3.66 6.99 -11.49
CA VAL A 25 2.81 6.53 -12.60
C VAL A 25 2.67 7.57 -13.71
N ALA A 26 3.06 8.82 -13.48
CA ALA A 26 2.93 9.89 -14.47
C ALA A 26 3.82 9.67 -15.71
N GLY A 27 3.32 10.06 -16.87
CA GLY A 27 4.07 10.07 -18.14
C GLY A 27 4.22 8.70 -18.82
N GLN A 28 3.54 7.68 -18.34
CA GLN A 28 3.44 6.37 -19.00
C GLN A 28 2.01 6.21 -19.56
N PRO A 29 1.84 5.71 -20.79
CA PRO A 29 0.51 5.47 -21.34
C PRO A 29 -0.10 4.23 -20.67
N HIS A 30 -0.91 4.44 -19.65
CA HIS A 30 -1.66 3.37 -18.99
C HIS A 30 -3.15 3.51 -19.36
N VAL A 31 -3.65 2.64 -20.22
CA VAL A 31 -5.07 2.67 -20.62
C VAL A 31 -5.92 1.99 -19.58
N ARG A 32 -5.51 0.79 -19.12
CA ARG A 32 -6.25 -0.07 -18.19
C ARG A 32 -5.56 -0.17 -16.84
N LEU A 33 -6.21 0.38 -15.82
CA LEU A 33 -5.77 0.36 -14.42
C LEU A 33 -6.63 -0.62 -13.62
N CYS A 34 -6.00 -1.46 -12.80
CA CYS A 34 -6.67 -2.21 -11.74
C CYS A 34 -6.13 -1.75 -10.37
N ASP A 35 -7.03 -1.31 -9.48
CA ASP A 35 -6.71 -0.93 -8.11
C ASP A 35 -7.14 -2.05 -7.14
N LEU A 36 -6.17 -2.70 -6.49
CA LEU A 36 -6.39 -3.76 -5.53
C LEU A 36 -6.55 -3.16 -4.13
N GLY A 37 -7.71 -3.36 -3.50
CA GLY A 37 -8.13 -2.64 -2.30
C GLY A 37 -8.58 -1.22 -2.66
N CYS A 38 -9.46 -1.08 -3.66
CA CYS A 38 -9.86 0.22 -4.21
C CYS A 38 -10.75 1.05 -3.27
N ASP A 39 -11.20 0.48 -2.15
CA ASP A 39 -12.07 1.12 -1.18
C ASP A 39 -13.28 1.77 -1.88
N ASP A 40 -13.60 3.04 -1.60
CA ASP A 40 -14.69 3.77 -2.27
C ASP A 40 -14.33 4.33 -3.65
N GLY A 41 -13.13 4.09 -4.14
CA GLY A 41 -12.65 4.50 -5.44
C GLY A 41 -12.17 5.96 -5.54
N GLN A 42 -12.25 6.75 -4.50
CA GLN A 42 -11.80 8.15 -4.56
C GLN A 42 -10.30 8.25 -4.89
N TRP A 43 -9.48 7.45 -4.23
CA TRP A 43 -8.04 7.43 -4.46
C TRP A 43 -7.71 6.83 -5.84
N THR A 44 -8.42 5.79 -6.26
CA THR A 44 -8.30 5.20 -7.60
C THR A 44 -8.42 6.25 -8.70
N LEU A 45 -9.39 7.17 -8.59
CA LEU A 45 -9.57 8.26 -9.56
C LEU A 45 -8.39 9.24 -9.60
N GLU A 46 -7.74 9.50 -8.47
CA GLU A 46 -6.55 10.36 -8.42
C GLU A 46 -5.35 9.69 -9.09
N VAL A 47 -5.13 8.39 -8.82
CA VAL A 47 -4.08 7.59 -9.48
C VAL A 47 -4.34 7.50 -10.98
N ALA A 48 -5.58 7.23 -11.38
CA ALA A 48 -5.97 7.15 -12.78
C ALA A 48 -5.69 8.44 -13.55
N ARG A 49 -6.04 9.60 -13.00
CA ARG A 49 -5.72 10.91 -13.61
C ARG A 49 -4.22 11.11 -13.77
N ALA A 50 -3.43 10.73 -12.77
CA ALA A 50 -1.96 10.87 -12.84
C ALA A 50 -1.34 9.92 -13.87
N ALA A 51 -1.87 8.71 -14.00
CA ALA A 51 -1.44 7.69 -14.95
C ALA A 51 -1.98 7.91 -16.38
N GLY A 52 -2.99 8.77 -16.56
CA GLY A 52 -3.71 8.89 -17.84
C GLY A 52 -4.58 7.68 -18.18
N ALA A 53 -4.98 6.89 -17.16
CA ALA A 53 -5.81 5.71 -17.36
C ALA A 53 -7.26 6.09 -17.67
N THR A 54 -7.87 5.38 -18.62
CA THR A 54 -9.23 5.62 -19.10
C THR A 54 -10.18 4.46 -18.82
N GLU A 55 -9.66 3.27 -18.57
CA GLU A 55 -10.43 2.09 -18.20
C GLU A 55 -10.04 1.68 -16.78
N LEU A 56 -11.00 1.81 -15.84
CA LEU A 56 -10.75 1.69 -14.41
C LEU A 56 -11.44 0.45 -13.84
N HIS A 57 -10.65 -0.40 -13.23
CA HIS A 57 -11.09 -1.59 -12.52
C HIS A 57 -10.65 -1.51 -11.05
N GLY A 58 -11.37 -2.20 -10.18
CA GLY A 58 -11.03 -2.27 -8.76
C GLY A 58 -11.42 -3.62 -8.16
N VAL A 59 -10.69 -4.01 -7.13
CA VAL A 59 -11.04 -5.16 -6.27
C VAL A 59 -11.19 -4.65 -4.85
N GLU A 60 -12.30 -4.96 -4.21
CA GLU A 60 -12.58 -4.58 -2.82
C GLU A 60 -13.35 -5.70 -2.13
N ILE A 61 -12.97 -6.05 -0.90
CA ILE A 61 -13.61 -7.11 -0.13
C ILE A 61 -14.88 -6.65 0.59
N VAL A 62 -14.97 -5.34 0.90
CA VAL A 62 -16.10 -4.75 1.60
C VAL A 62 -17.17 -4.33 0.58
N VAL A 63 -18.32 -5.02 0.61
CA VAL A 63 -19.40 -4.87 -0.39
C VAL A 63 -19.85 -3.42 -0.56
N ASP A 64 -20.07 -2.70 0.57
CA ASP A 64 -20.55 -1.32 0.52
C ASP A 64 -19.51 -0.35 -0.04
N ARG A 65 -18.21 -0.60 0.20
CA ARG A 65 -17.12 0.18 -0.37
C ARG A 65 -17.00 -0.04 -1.88
N ALA A 66 -17.05 -1.31 -2.33
CA ALA A 66 -17.09 -1.64 -3.74
C ALA A 66 -18.29 -1.02 -4.48
N LYS A 67 -19.44 -0.90 -3.82
CA LYS A 67 -20.62 -0.21 -4.38
C LYS A 67 -20.32 1.28 -4.60
N LEU A 68 -19.73 1.96 -3.63
CA LEU A 68 -19.36 3.37 -3.77
C LEU A 68 -18.33 3.58 -4.91
N ALA A 69 -17.37 2.67 -5.06
CA ALA A 69 -16.42 2.70 -6.19
C ALA A 69 -17.14 2.61 -7.55
N ARG A 70 -18.15 1.72 -7.66
CA ARG A 70 -18.97 1.61 -8.89
C ARG A 70 -19.76 2.89 -9.20
N GLU A 71 -20.31 3.53 -8.19
CA GLU A 71 -21.02 4.81 -8.32
C GLU A 71 -20.09 5.93 -8.84
N ARG A 72 -18.77 5.79 -8.64
CA ARG A 72 -17.73 6.69 -9.20
C ARG A 72 -17.23 6.27 -10.58
N GLY A 73 -17.82 5.24 -11.19
CA GLY A 73 -17.48 4.80 -12.55
C GLY A 73 -16.31 3.81 -12.62
N ILE A 74 -15.92 3.19 -11.51
CA ILE A 74 -14.91 2.13 -11.46
C ILE A 74 -15.60 0.78 -11.62
N ASN A 75 -15.09 -0.10 -12.49
CA ASN A 75 -15.54 -1.49 -12.62
C ASN A 75 -15.05 -2.32 -11.42
N ALA A 76 -15.60 -2.05 -10.22
CA ALA A 76 -15.18 -2.69 -9.00
C ALA A 76 -15.87 -4.05 -8.81
N VAL A 77 -15.08 -5.08 -8.51
CA VAL A 77 -15.56 -6.42 -8.14
C VAL A 77 -15.37 -6.68 -6.65
N VAL A 78 -16.29 -7.43 -6.05
CA VAL A 78 -16.14 -7.88 -4.68
C VAL A 78 -15.38 -9.20 -4.72
N ALA A 79 -14.12 -9.19 -4.25
CA ALA A 79 -13.29 -10.39 -4.21
C ALA A 79 -12.25 -10.31 -3.08
N ASP A 80 -11.73 -11.49 -2.69
CA ASP A 80 -10.66 -11.64 -1.71
C ASP A 80 -9.31 -11.70 -2.43
N LEU A 81 -8.42 -10.78 -2.11
CA LEU A 81 -7.06 -10.69 -2.67
C LEU A 81 -6.15 -11.87 -2.28
N ASN A 82 -6.56 -12.72 -1.36
CA ASN A 82 -5.90 -13.99 -1.05
C ASN A 82 -6.35 -15.14 -2.00
N ARG A 83 -7.10 -14.85 -3.06
CA ARG A 83 -7.65 -15.80 -4.02
C ARG A 83 -7.37 -15.38 -5.45
N THR A 84 -7.60 -16.29 -6.38
CA THR A 84 -7.56 -15.98 -7.81
C THR A 84 -8.58 -14.89 -8.16
N LEU A 85 -8.11 -13.86 -8.87
CA LEU A 85 -8.92 -12.72 -9.26
C LEU A 85 -9.73 -13.01 -10.53
N PRO A 86 -10.94 -12.44 -10.69
CA PRO A 86 -11.83 -12.71 -11.82
C PRO A 86 -11.44 -11.91 -13.09
N TYR A 87 -10.15 -11.90 -13.40
CA TYR A 87 -9.59 -11.23 -14.57
C TYR A 87 -8.78 -12.21 -15.41
N ALA A 88 -8.77 -12.02 -16.73
CA ALA A 88 -7.93 -12.81 -17.62
C ALA A 88 -6.43 -12.40 -17.48
N ASP A 89 -5.55 -13.28 -17.92
CA ASP A 89 -4.13 -12.99 -18.00
C ASP A 89 -3.85 -11.78 -18.90
N GLY A 90 -2.92 -10.94 -18.50
CA GLY A 90 -2.49 -9.80 -19.31
C GLY A 90 -3.53 -8.70 -19.49
N SER A 91 -4.53 -8.60 -18.61
CA SER A 91 -5.66 -7.67 -18.74
C SER A 91 -5.30 -6.20 -18.51
N PHE A 92 -4.22 -5.90 -17.79
CA PHE A 92 -3.95 -4.54 -17.31
C PHE A 92 -2.59 -3.99 -17.68
N ASP A 93 -2.52 -2.68 -17.92
CA ASP A 93 -1.26 -1.94 -18.11
C ASP A 93 -0.62 -1.59 -16.78
N LEU A 94 -1.46 -1.25 -15.77
CA LEU A 94 -1.05 -0.85 -14.44
C LEU A 94 -1.92 -1.55 -13.39
N VAL A 95 -1.27 -2.22 -12.44
CA VAL A 95 -1.90 -2.71 -11.21
C VAL A 95 -1.37 -1.89 -10.04
N HIS A 96 -2.27 -1.29 -9.28
CA HIS A 96 -1.97 -0.48 -8.11
C HIS A 96 -2.45 -1.18 -6.83
N ALA A 97 -1.68 -1.09 -5.75
CA ALA A 97 -2.06 -1.55 -4.43
C ALA A 97 -1.40 -0.65 -3.37
N ASN A 98 -2.19 0.16 -2.69
CA ASN A 98 -1.71 1.12 -1.69
C ASN A 98 -2.22 0.78 -0.31
N GLN A 99 -1.32 0.47 0.62
CA GLN A 99 -1.63 0.03 1.99
C GLN A 99 -2.54 -1.22 1.99
N VAL A 100 -2.14 -2.23 1.24
CA VAL A 100 -2.89 -3.47 1.05
C VAL A 100 -2.06 -4.70 1.38
N ILE A 101 -0.81 -4.77 0.90
CA ILE A 101 0.04 -5.96 1.04
C ILE A 101 0.25 -6.38 2.50
N GLU A 102 0.24 -5.43 3.43
CA GLU A 102 0.35 -5.66 4.87
C GLU A 102 -0.85 -6.40 5.48
N HIS A 103 -1.99 -6.39 4.79
CA HIS A 103 -3.23 -7.06 5.19
C HIS A 103 -3.39 -8.45 4.58
N ILE A 104 -2.52 -8.83 3.64
CA ILE A 104 -2.60 -10.08 2.89
C ILE A 104 -2.02 -11.24 3.72
N SER A 105 -2.75 -12.36 3.76
CA SER A 105 -2.33 -13.58 4.44
C SER A 105 -1.60 -14.54 3.50
N ASP A 106 -1.96 -14.55 2.21
CA ASP A 106 -1.35 -15.36 1.16
C ASP A 106 -0.63 -14.45 0.16
N LEU A 107 0.62 -14.12 0.48
CA LEU A 107 1.44 -13.21 -0.31
C LEU A 107 1.81 -13.80 -1.68
N ASP A 108 2.02 -15.11 -1.74
CA ASP A 108 2.40 -15.78 -2.98
C ASP A 108 1.24 -15.73 -3.99
N THR A 109 0.02 -16.03 -3.55
CA THR A 109 -1.18 -15.87 -4.39
C THR A 109 -1.36 -14.42 -4.82
N PHE A 110 -1.26 -13.45 -3.91
CA PHE A 110 -1.45 -12.04 -4.21
C PHE A 110 -0.48 -11.51 -5.27
N LEU A 111 0.82 -11.77 -5.11
CA LEU A 111 1.84 -11.29 -6.04
C LEU A 111 1.83 -12.06 -7.37
N SER A 112 1.53 -13.36 -7.35
CA SER A 112 1.34 -14.15 -8.56
C SER A 112 0.13 -13.67 -9.39
N GLU A 113 -0.97 -13.27 -8.73
CA GLU A 113 -2.13 -12.70 -9.40
C GLU A 113 -1.84 -11.33 -9.99
N ILE A 114 -1.10 -10.45 -9.28
CA ILE A 114 -0.62 -9.18 -9.85
C ILE A 114 0.19 -9.45 -11.12
N HIS A 115 1.14 -10.37 -11.05
CA HIS A 115 1.94 -10.73 -12.21
C HIS A 115 1.05 -11.30 -13.33
N ARG A 116 0.13 -12.21 -13.03
CA ARG A 116 -0.75 -12.86 -14.03
C ARG A 116 -1.60 -11.85 -14.77
N ILE A 117 -2.28 -10.95 -14.06
CA ILE A 117 -3.22 -10.00 -14.66
C ILE A 117 -2.53 -8.82 -15.37
N LEU A 118 -1.27 -8.54 -15.11
CA LEU A 118 -0.47 -7.57 -15.87
C LEU A 118 -0.13 -8.15 -17.24
N ARG A 119 -0.22 -7.31 -18.29
CA ARG A 119 0.33 -7.66 -19.60
C ARG A 119 1.87 -7.71 -19.55
N PRO A 120 2.54 -8.40 -20.50
CA PRO A 120 3.99 -8.30 -20.63
C PRO A 120 4.44 -6.82 -20.71
N GLY A 121 5.42 -6.44 -19.88
CA GLY A 121 5.87 -5.06 -19.75
C GLY A 121 4.90 -4.12 -19.02
N GLY A 122 3.78 -4.63 -18.52
CA GLY A 122 2.89 -3.89 -17.62
C GLY A 122 3.54 -3.61 -16.27
N MET A 123 3.02 -2.65 -15.53
CA MET A 123 3.62 -2.15 -14.29
C MET A 123 2.77 -2.44 -13.06
N SER A 124 3.40 -2.79 -11.96
CA SER A 124 2.79 -2.79 -10.63
C SER A 124 3.30 -1.60 -9.82
N LEU A 125 2.42 -0.98 -9.04
CA LEU A 125 2.77 0.02 -8.04
C LEU A 125 2.25 -0.43 -6.69
N ILE A 126 3.14 -0.88 -5.82
CA ILE A 126 2.82 -1.33 -4.47
C ILE A 126 3.37 -0.33 -3.46
N SER A 127 2.52 0.12 -2.54
CA SER A 127 2.92 0.98 -1.43
C SER A 127 2.45 0.41 -0.10
N THR A 128 3.35 0.45 0.89
CA THR A 128 3.11 -0.07 2.24
C THR A 128 3.99 0.62 3.27
N GLU A 129 3.72 0.37 4.53
CA GLU A 129 4.59 0.77 5.63
C GLU A 129 5.92 0.00 5.62
N ASN A 130 6.98 0.62 6.16
CA ASN A 130 8.32 0.08 6.19
C ASN A 130 8.76 -0.31 7.60
N GLY A 131 8.95 -1.60 7.84
CA GLY A 131 9.44 -2.12 9.13
C GLY A 131 10.82 -1.60 9.51
N SER A 132 11.69 -1.27 8.53
CA SER A 132 13.02 -0.71 8.80
C SER A 132 13.03 0.82 8.96
N SER A 133 11.88 1.46 9.12
CA SER A 133 11.80 2.90 9.42
C SER A 133 12.37 3.21 10.82
N TRP A 134 12.99 4.38 10.97
CA TRP A 134 13.65 4.75 12.23
C TRP A 134 12.73 4.72 13.45
N HIS A 135 11.46 5.09 13.32
CA HIS A 135 10.52 5.03 14.44
C HIS A 135 10.16 3.59 14.81
N ASN A 136 10.08 2.66 13.85
CA ASN A 136 9.89 1.24 14.13
C ASN A 136 11.13 0.61 14.80
N ILE A 137 12.33 0.96 14.32
CA ILE A 137 13.60 0.54 14.94
C ILE A 137 13.67 1.08 16.37
N GLY A 138 13.37 2.36 16.58
CA GLY A 138 13.35 2.96 17.90
C GLY A 138 12.35 2.30 18.85
N ALA A 139 11.15 1.98 18.37
CA ALA A 139 10.16 1.23 19.15
C ALA A 139 10.69 -0.15 19.56
N ALA A 140 11.27 -0.89 18.61
CA ALA A 140 11.83 -2.22 18.88
C ALA A 140 12.98 -2.17 19.91
N VAL A 141 13.88 -1.19 19.83
CA VAL A 141 14.98 -0.97 20.80
C VAL A 141 14.45 -0.70 22.21
N LEU A 142 13.30 -0.02 22.31
CA LEU A 142 12.63 0.26 23.59
C LEU A 142 11.77 -0.92 24.10
N GLY A 143 11.74 -2.05 23.40
CA GLY A 143 10.88 -3.20 23.72
C GLY A 143 9.40 -2.93 23.45
N TRP A 144 9.07 -1.90 22.65
CA TRP A 144 7.72 -1.61 22.26
C TRP A 144 7.36 -2.32 20.95
N GLN A 145 6.06 -2.56 20.76
CA GLN A 145 5.58 -3.01 19.47
C GLN A 145 5.90 -1.95 18.39
N MET A 146 6.39 -2.39 17.22
CA MET A 146 6.59 -1.51 16.08
C MET A 146 5.28 -0.80 15.75
N PHE A 147 5.33 0.48 15.39
CA PHE A 147 4.13 1.26 15.04
C PHE A 147 3.31 0.59 13.95
N SER A 148 3.96 0.06 12.93
CA SER A 148 3.35 -0.64 11.81
C SER A 148 2.72 -2.00 12.17
N LEU A 149 2.89 -2.48 13.39
CA LEU A 149 2.32 -3.75 13.89
C LEU A 149 1.50 -3.54 15.17
N THR A 150 1.01 -2.35 15.43
CA THR A 150 0.18 -2.07 16.61
C THR A 150 -1.30 -2.41 16.42
N ASN A 151 -1.74 -2.70 15.19
CA ASN A 151 -3.10 -3.07 14.80
C ASN A 151 -3.22 -4.54 14.34
N VAL A 152 -2.55 -5.45 15.05
CA VAL A 152 -2.59 -6.90 14.75
C VAL A 152 -3.85 -7.60 15.29
N SER A 153 -4.69 -6.90 16.03
CA SER A 153 -5.90 -7.45 16.66
C SER A 153 -7.13 -6.64 16.27
N GLY A 154 -8.21 -7.33 15.87
CA GLY A 154 -9.51 -6.68 15.66
C GLY A 154 -10.22 -6.23 16.95
N LYS A 155 -9.72 -6.63 18.13
CA LYS A 155 -10.34 -6.28 19.42
C LYS A 155 -9.87 -4.94 19.95
N VAL A 156 -8.59 -4.60 19.75
CA VAL A 156 -7.98 -3.37 20.27
C VAL A 156 -6.81 -2.93 19.38
N GLY A 157 -6.76 -1.65 19.06
CA GLY A 157 -5.65 -1.02 18.34
C GLY A 157 -4.57 -0.48 19.30
N GLY A 158 -3.38 -0.25 18.76
CA GLY A 158 -2.28 0.38 19.48
C GLY A 158 -1.61 -0.52 20.51
N LEU A 159 -1.68 -1.84 20.34
CA LEU A 159 -1.07 -2.81 21.25
C LEU A 159 0.43 -2.59 21.42
N GLY A 160 0.91 -2.64 22.67
CA GLY A 160 2.32 -2.66 23.01
C GLY A 160 3.13 -1.40 22.73
N ASN A 161 2.51 -0.33 22.21
CA ASN A 161 3.19 0.93 21.93
C ASN A 161 2.43 2.13 22.54
N PRO A 162 3.03 2.85 23.50
CA PRO A 162 2.36 3.96 24.17
C PRO A 162 2.09 5.18 23.28
N LEU A 163 2.77 5.30 22.13
CA LEU A 163 2.64 6.40 21.17
C LEU A 163 1.84 6.01 19.92
N ALA A 164 1.30 4.78 19.85
CA ALA A 164 0.51 4.34 18.70
C ALA A 164 -0.73 5.22 18.47
N ILE A 165 -1.01 5.52 17.21
CA ILE A 165 -2.11 6.40 16.78
C ILE A 165 -3.45 5.83 17.22
N HIS A 166 -3.70 4.54 16.95
CA HIS A 166 -4.95 3.83 17.23
C HIS A 166 -5.05 3.25 18.66
N ARG A 167 -4.25 3.79 19.61
CA ARG A 167 -4.22 3.26 20.97
C ARG A 167 -5.56 3.43 21.68
N GLY A 168 -6.15 2.28 22.07
CA GLY A 168 -7.42 2.22 22.79
C GLY A 168 -8.65 2.21 21.88
N GLU A 169 -8.49 2.25 20.57
CA GLU A 169 -9.61 2.03 19.65
C GLU A 169 -10.05 0.55 19.70
N SER A 170 -11.34 0.30 19.68
CA SER A 170 -11.94 -1.04 19.70
C SER A 170 -12.76 -1.28 18.45
N GLY A 171 -12.95 -2.57 18.08
CA GLY A 171 -13.84 -2.94 16.99
C GLY A 171 -13.25 -2.68 15.60
N MET A 172 -11.95 -2.81 15.43
CA MET A 172 -11.31 -2.72 14.11
C MET A 172 -11.82 -3.81 13.18
N VAL A 173 -12.09 -3.46 11.95
CA VAL A 173 -12.47 -4.41 10.91
C VAL A 173 -11.33 -5.42 10.69
N ALA A 174 -11.65 -6.72 10.64
CA ALA A 174 -10.65 -7.77 10.55
C ALA A 174 -9.73 -7.64 9.31
N SER A 175 -10.27 -7.13 8.20
CA SER A 175 -9.51 -6.85 6.97
C SER A 175 -8.48 -5.73 7.13
N TRP A 176 -8.58 -4.90 8.16
CA TRP A 176 -7.64 -3.79 8.42
C TRP A 176 -6.54 -4.14 9.42
N THR A 177 -6.51 -5.40 9.91
CA THR A 177 -5.40 -5.83 10.77
C THR A 177 -4.17 -6.17 9.94
N HIS A 178 -3.01 -5.68 10.35
CA HIS A 178 -1.74 -6.03 9.70
C HIS A 178 -1.36 -7.47 10.00
N LYS A 179 -1.04 -8.22 8.95
CA LYS A 179 -0.57 -9.62 8.99
C LYS A 179 0.95 -9.67 8.87
N THR A 180 1.50 -8.77 8.07
CA THR A 180 2.92 -8.74 7.71
C THR A 180 3.42 -7.31 7.69
N ILE A 181 4.71 -7.13 7.90
CA ILE A 181 5.41 -5.89 7.63
C ILE A 181 6.68 -6.21 6.84
N PHE A 182 6.95 -5.41 5.82
CA PHE A 182 8.15 -5.54 5.02
C PHE A 182 9.20 -4.51 5.42
N ASN A 183 10.46 -4.95 5.50
CA ASN A 183 11.59 -4.07 5.42
C ASN A 183 11.90 -3.75 3.95
N TYR A 184 12.61 -2.67 3.70
CA TYR A 184 12.94 -2.17 2.36
C TYR A 184 13.39 -3.28 1.39
N ARG A 185 14.40 -4.09 1.77
CA ARG A 185 14.91 -5.16 0.90
C ARG A 185 13.89 -6.27 0.69
N GLY A 186 13.24 -6.72 1.74
CA GLY A 186 12.24 -7.79 1.65
C GLY A 186 11.09 -7.44 0.71
N LEU A 187 10.63 -6.17 0.71
CA LEU A 187 9.60 -5.72 -0.22
C LEU A 187 10.06 -5.77 -1.69
N LEU A 188 11.33 -5.48 -1.97
CA LEU A 188 11.87 -5.54 -3.33
C LEU A 188 12.08 -6.99 -3.77
N GLU A 189 12.67 -7.80 -2.91
CA GLU A 189 13.02 -9.20 -3.21
C GLU A 189 11.77 -10.05 -3.44
N ILE A 190 10.73 -9.89 -2.62
CA ILE A 190 9.48 -10.66 -2.81
C ILE A 190 8.80 -10.34 -4.15
N GLN A 191 8.82 -9.08 -4.59
CA GLN A 191 8.32 -8.71 -5.90
C GLN A 191 9.16 -9.37 -7.02
N GLN A 192 10.48 -9.37 -6.90
CA GLN A 192 11.38 -10.02 -7.87
C GLN A 192 11.13 -11.53 -7.98
N VAL A 193 10.94 -12.21 -6.86
CA VAL A 193 10.63 -13.67 -6.82
C VAL A 193 9.38 -13.97 -7.64
N HIS A 194 8.44 -13.03 -7.71
CA HIS A 194 7.19 -13.18 -8.47
C HIS A 194 7.24 -12.54 -9.88
N GLY A 195 8.44 -12.30 -10.44
CA GLY A 195 8.59 -11.78 -11.80
C GLY A 195 8.22 -10.30 -11.95
N LEU A 196 8.14 -9.56 -10.85
CA LEU A 196 7.90 -8.13 -10.83
C LEU A 196 9.22 -7.42 -10.50
N ARG A 197 9.94 -6.95 -11.52
CA ARG A 197 11.27 -6.32 -11.33
C ARG A 197 11.13 -4.87 -10.86
N PRO A 198 11.59 -4.52 -9.64
CA PRO A 198 11.55 -3.15 -9.14
C PRO A 198 12.36 -2.20 -10.02
N MET A 199 11.73 -1.08 -10.42
CA MET A 199 12.32 -0.06 -11.28
C MET A 199 12.64 1.22 -10.53
N LYS A 200 11.71 1.67 -9.69
CA LYS A 200 11.83 2.91 -8.92
C LYS A 200 11.25 2.71 -7.53
N VAL A 201 11.92 3.29 -6.54
CA VAL A 201 11.43 3.33 -5.15
C VAL A 201 11.37 4.77 -4.68
N ARG A 202 10.30 5.11 -3.97
CA ARG A 202 10.14 6.40 -3.29
C ARG A 202 9.83 6.15 -1.82
N GLY A 203 10.54 6.87 -0.95
CA GLY A 203 10.25 6.90 0.48
C GLY A 203 9.49 8.16 0.88
N ALA A 204 8.61 8.06 1.86
CA ALA A 204 7.90 9.17 2.46
C ALA A 204 7.85 9.03 3.99
N GLY A 205 8.07 10.16 4.71
CA GLY A 205 8.15 10.15 6.16
C GLY A 205 9.52 9.72 6.68
N TYR A 206 9.98 10.39 7.74
CA TYR A 206 11.29 10.11 8.35
C TYR A 206 11.30 10.54 9.81
N HIS A 207 10.41 9.96 10.58
CA HIS A 207 10.17 10.35 11.97
C HIS A 207 11.44 10.24 12.83
N PRO A 208 11.79 11.22 13.67
CA PRO A 208 11.01 12.45 13.96
C PRO A 208 11.33 13.65 13.04
N LEU A 209 12.10 13.46 11.96
CA LEU A 209 12.50 14.48 11.00
C LEU A 209 11.37 14.76 9.98
N PRO A 210 11.48 15.87 9.20
CA PRO A 210 10.49 16.19 8.17
C PRO A 210 10.30 15.07 7.15
N PRO A 211 9.06 14.81 6.68
CA PRO A 211 8.74 13.68 5.80
C PRO A 211 9.57 13.59 4.51
N ARG A 212 10.02 14.75 3.99
CA ARG A 212 10.82 14.84 2.76
C ARG A 212 12.17 14.14 2.84
N VAL A 213 12.73 13.98 4.04
CA VAL A 213 14.02 13.28 4.24
C VAL A 213 13.93 11.83 3.74
N GLY A 214 12.78 11.17 3.88
CA GLY A 214 12.55 9.82 3.35
C GLY A 214 12.75 9.66 1.84
N ARG A 215 12.74 10.75 1.05
CA ARG A 215 13.08 10.71 -0.38
C ARG A 215 14.56 10.42 -0.64
N PHE A 216 15.44 10.85 0.26
CA PHE A 216 16.89 10.65 0.15
C PHE A 216 17.34 9.31 0.73
N ASP A 217 16.61 8.81 1.72
CA ASP A 217 16.85 7.51 2.33
C ASP A 217 15.55 6.69 2.44
N PRO A 218 15.08 6.10 1.35
CA PRO A 218 13.88 5.26 1.36
C PRO A 218 14.02 4.01 2.24
N ARG A 219 15.25 3.56 2.53
CA ARG A 219 15.48 2.37 3.38
C ARG A 219 14.89 2.52 4.79
N HIS A 220 14.90 3.75 5.32
CA HIS A 220 14.43 4.05 6.67
C HIS A 220 13.24 5.02 6.68
N ALA A 221 12.64 5.28 5.52
CA ALA A 221 11.41 6.04 5.41
C ALA A 221 10.24 5.29 6.06
N HIS A 222 9.21 6.04 6.49
CA HIS A 222 7.99 5.47 7.08
C HIS A 222 7.22 4.62 6.07
N LEU A 223 7.00 5.16 4.87
CA LEU A 223 6.24 4.55 3.79
C LEU A 223 7.14 4.34 2.57
N LEU A 224 6.90 3.24 1.88
CA LEU A 224 7.55 2.90 0.62
C LEU A 224 6.51 2.84 -0.50
N ALA A 225 6.86 3.38 -1.66
CA ALA A 225 6.15 3.14 -2.92
C ALA A 225 7.14 2.57 -3.93
N VAL A 226 6.83 1.39 -4.46
CA VAL A 226 7.68 0.64 -5.39
C VAL A 226 6.95 0.48 -6.71
N LEU A 227 7.53 1.04 -7.76
CA LEU A 227 7.11 0.77 -9.14
C LEU A 227 7.97 -0.36 -9.69
N ALA A 228 7.34 -1.43 -10.14
CA ALA A 228 7.98 -2.59 -10.74
C ALA A 228 7.36 -2.90 -12.11
N VAL A 229 8.11 -3.59 -12.97
CA VAL A 229 7.66 -4.05 -14.30
C VAL A 229 7.57 -5.57 -14.33
N LYS A 230 6.54 -6.10 -14.98
CA LYS A 230 6.41 -7.53 -15.28
C LYS A 230 7.43 -7.91 -16.33
N GLU A 231 8.32 -8.88 -16.00
CA GLU A 231 9.27 -9.53 -16.90
C GLU A 231 8.62 -10.66 -17.71
#